data_8bb5c1af2dbb542d5e954d671f8ff68a
#
_entry.id   8bb5c1af2dbb542d5e954d671f8ff68a
#
_cell.length_a   1.000
_cell.length_b   1.000
_cell.length_c   1.000
_cell.angle_alpha   90.00
_cell.angle_beta   90.00
_cell.angle_gamma   90.00
#
_symmetry.space_group_name_H-M   'P 1'
#
loop_
_entity.id
_entity.type
_entity.pdbx_description
1 polymer ?
#
loop_
_entity_poly.entity_id
_entity_poly.type
_entity_poly.pdbx_seq_one_letter_code
_entity_poly.pdbx_strand_id
1 'polypeptide(L)'
;VFTFHHLKVDYKNGEKWSKEPFDFMKLKHLFTEWQEKMDQGGGWNALFWNNHDQPWALNRFGDTGKYREKSSEMLATAIHCMRGTPYIYMGEEIGMMDPHYSSIHDYVDVEAKNAFAALKQKGISDDEAFAIVKTKARDNSRVPMHWDDSKFAGFSESKPWLLPTDQDRINVEKELHEGEIFAYYQKLIKLRKHEQLISDGHIRMFLKDDPQIFAYERFLKDEAKKILVFTNFYG
;
A
#
# COMPACT_ATOMS: atom_id res chain seq x y z
N VAL A 1 6.80 -16.32 -4.62
CA VAL A 1 7.95 -15.41 -4.77
C VAL A 1 7.53 -14.00 -4.38
N PHE A 2 8.34 -13.32 -3.55
CA PHE A 2 8.19 -11.88 -3.27
C PHE A 2 8.93 -11.07 -4.34
N THR A 3 8.29 -10.00 -4.81
CA THR A 3 8.93 -8.97 -5.64
C THR A 3 8.71 -7.60 -5.00
N PHE A 4 9.74 -6.74 -5.09
CA PHE A 4 9.71 -5.38 -4.53
C PHE A 4 9.72 -4.30 -5.63
N HIS A 5 9.59 -4.69 -6.90
CA HIS A 5 9.68 -3.77 -8.01
C HIS A 5 8.55 -2.73 -8.01
N HIS A 6 7.34 -3.12 -7.63
CA HIS A 6 6.18 -2.22 -7.53
C HIS A 6 6.38 -1.11 -6.48
N LEU A 7 7.26 -1.33 -5.50
CA LEU A 7 7.60 -0.33 -4.48
C LEU A 7 8.59 0.74 -4.96
N LYS A 8 9.08 0.65 -6.20
CA LYS A 8 10.09 1.56 -6.76
C LYS A 8 9.57 2.40 -7.92
N VAL A 9 8.25 2.45 -8.11
CA VAL A 9 7.64 3.17 -9.25
C VAL A 9 7.58 4.68 -9.04
N ASP A 10 7.91 5.15 -7.86
CA ASP A 10 8.05 6.56 -7.48
C ASP A 10 9.52 6.96 -7.19
N TYR A 11 10.48 6.17 -7.70
CA TYR A 11 11.91 6.46 -7.59
C TYR A 11 12.40 7.15 -8.88
N LYS A 12 13.06 8.30 -8.75
CA LYS A 12 13.65 9.00 -9.87
C LYS A 12 14.95 8.32 -10.30
N ASN A 13 14.99 7.78 -11.52
CA ASN A 13 16.17 7.09 -12.04
C ASN A 13 16.73 5.99 -11.11
N GLY A 14 15.84 5.34 -10.32
CA GLY A 14 16.22 4.31 -9.36
C GLY A 14 16.65 4.84 -7.97
N GLU A 15 16.70 6.14 -7.78
CA GLU A 15 17.03 6.76 -6.48
C GLU A 15 15.80 6.88 -5.59
N LYS A 16 15.84 6.26 -4.40
CA LYS A 16 14.76 6.27 -3.41
C LYS A 16 14.43 7.70 -2.94
N TRP A 17 15.47 8.48 -2.62
CA TRP A 17 15.34 9.78 -1.97
C TRP A 17 15.11 10.90 -2.99
N SER A 18 13.93 10.85 -3.60
CA SER A 18 13.47 11.80 -4.61
C SER A 18 11.98 12.12 -4.42
N LYS A 19 11.57 13.33 -4.82
CA LYS A 19 10.16 13.74 -4.80
C LYS A 19 9.57 13.56 -6.19
N GLU A 20 9.15 12.35 -6.49
CA GLU A 20 8.48 12.04 -7.75
C GLU A 20 7.11 11.41 -7.44
N PRO A 21 6.07 11.74 -8.20
CA PRO A 21 4.81 11.01 -8.15
C PRO A 21 5.04 9.58 -8.61
N PHE A 22 4.19 8.65 -8.17
CA PHE A 22 4.29 7.29 -8.67
C PHE A 22 3.91 7.20 -10.16
N ASP A 23 4.64 6.37 -10.87
CA ASP A 23 4.36 6.07 -12.27
C ASP A 23 3.33 4.93 -12.34
N PHE A 24 2.07 5.28 -12.56
CA PHE A 24 0.97 4.32 -12.64
C PHE A 24 1.15 3.32 -13.79
N MET A 25 1.60 3.77 -14.95
CA MET A 25 1.81 2.88 -16.09
C MET A 25 2.92 1.89 -15.82
N LYS A 26 4.00 2.33 -15.18
CA LYS A 26 5.08 1.45 -14.74
C LYS A 26 4.59 0.43 -13.70
N LEU A 27 3.79 0.86 -12.72
CA LEU A 27 3.15 -0.02 -11.74
C LEU A 27 2.31 -1.10 -12.42
N LYS A 28 1.47 -0.68 -13.35
CA LYS A 28 0.57 -1.53 -14.12
C LYS A 28 1.32 -2.54 -15.00
N HIS A 29 2.35 -2.11 -15.71
CA HIS A 29 3.21 -2.99 -16.52
C HIS A 29 3.94 -4.02 -15.66
N LEU A 30 4.46 -3.63 -14.50
CA LEU A 30 5.11 -4.55 -13.56
C LEU A 30 4.15 -5.64 -13.06
N PHE A 31 2.95 -5.26 -12.62
CA PHE A 31 1.96 -6.25 -12.19
C PHE A 31 1.53 -7.15 -13.36
N THR A 32 1.33 -6.58 -14.54
CA THR A 32 0.99 -7.34 -15.74
C THR A 32 2.06 -8.40 -16.03
N GLU A 33 3.30 -7.99 -16.09
CA GLU A 33 4.42 -8.89 -16.39
C GLU A 33 4.53 -10.01 -15.34
N TRP A 34 4.52 -9.66 -14.04
CA TRP A 34 4.63 -10.66 -12.98
C TRP A 34 3.43 -11.60 -12.92
N GLN A 35 2.22 -11.09 -13.10
CA GLN A 35 1.02 -11.92 -13.05
C GLN A 35 0.97 -12.90 -14.22
N GLU A 36 1.17 -12.41 -15.45
CA GLU A 36 1.07 -13.25 -16.65
C GLU A 36 2.23 -14.26 -16.75
N LYS A 37 3.48 -13.83 -16.49
CA LYS A 37 4.64 -14.74 -16.56
C LYS A 37 4.63 -15.80 -15.46
N MET A 38 4.24 -15.44 -14.25
CA MET A 38 4.12 -16.38 -13.14
C MET A 38 2.99 -17.39 -13.39
N ASP A 39 1.88 -16.96 -13.98
CA ASP A 39 0.79 -17.87 -14.34
C ASP A 39 1.24 -18.86 -15.43
N GLN A 40 1.87 -18.37 -16.51
CA GLN A 40 2.40 -19.20 -17.60
C GLN A 40 3.45 -20.21 -17.12
N GLY A 41 4.32 -19.78 -16.20
CA GLY A 41 5.37 -20.62 -15.63
C GLY A 41 4.96 -21.50 -14.46
N GLY A 42 3.68 -21.54 -14.08
CA GLY A 42 3.20 -22.29 -12.91
C GLY A 42 3.69 -21.75 -11.57
N GLY A 43 4.25 -20.54 -11.56
CA GLY A 43 4.72 -19.90 -10.34
C GLY A 43 3.57 -19.30 -9.50
N TRP A 44 3.91 -18.81 -8.29
CA TRP A 44 2.95 -18.21 -7.36
C TRP A 44 3.51 -16.94 -6.72
N ASN A 45 2.78 -15.82 -6.81
CA ASN A 45 3.19 -14.54 -6.28
C ASN A 45 2.83 -14.40 -4.80
N ALA A 46 3.69 -13.76 -4.02
CA ALA A 46 3.35 -13.14 -2.76
C ALA A 46 2.96 -11.68 -3.06
N LEU A 47 1.74 -11.32 -2.74
CA LEU A 47 1.12 -10.03 -3.08
C LEU A 47 1.04 -9.17 -1.83
N PHE A 48 1.49 -7.93 -1.90
CA PHE A 48 1.40 -6.99 -0.77
C PHE A 48 1.52 -5.55 -1.26
N TRP A 49 0.91 -4.64 -0.51
CA TRP A 49 1.08 -3.20 -0.68
C TRP A 49 2.04 -2.61 0.35
N ASN A 50 1.92 -3.06 1.60
CA ASN A 50 2.62 -2.50 2.75
C ASN A 50 3.58 -3.50 3.39
N ASN A 51 4.62 -2.98 3.99
CA ASN A 51 5.52 -3.71 4.88
C ASN A 51 6.26 -2.70 5.80
N HIS A 52 7.04 -3.22 6.74
CA HIS A 52 7.80 -2.42 7.70
C HIS A 52 8.97 -1.58 7.12
N ASP A 53 9.21 -1.66 5.82
CA ASP A 53 10.32 -0.95 5.15
C ASP A 53 9.85 0.10 4.14
N GLN A 54 8.54 0.34 4.04
CA GLN A 54 7.94 1.27 3.08
C GLN A 54 6.94 2.21 3.76
N PRO A 55 6.80 3.45 3.29
CA PRO A 55 5.66 4.28 3.68
C PRO A 55 4.35 3.63 3.26
N TRP A 56 3.24 4.06 3.86
CA TRP A 56 1.93 3.51 3.57
C TRP A 56 1.55 3.63 2.09
N ALA A 57 1.06 2.53 1.53
CA ALA A 57 0.62 2.48 0.14
C ALA A 57 -0.53 3.45 -0.15
N LEU A 58 -1.38 3.71 0.83
CA LEU A 58 -2.46 4.69 0.73
C LEU A 58 -1.92 6.09 0.44
N ASN A 59 -0.84 6.50 1.10
CA ASN A 59 -0.17 7.79 0.84
C ASN A 59 0.52 7.83 -0.52
N ARG A 60 0.94 6.69 -1.04
CA ARG A 60 1.70 6.60 -2.29
C ARG A 60 0.82 6.47 -3.52
N PHE A 61 -0.25 5.70 -3.44
CA PHE A 61 -1.04 5.23 -4.57
C PHE A 61 -2.52 5.60 -4.48
N GLY A 62 -2.99 6.18 -3.38
CA GLY A 62 -4.38 6.54 -3.14
C GLY A 62 -4.56 7.99 -2.75
N ASP A 63 -5.78 8.33 -2.38
CA ASP A 63 -6.16 9.61 -1.78
C ASP A 63 -6.30 9.45 -0.27
N THR A 64 -5.59 10.27 0.49
CA THR A 64 -5.64 10.26 1.97
C THR A 64 -6.68 11.22 2.55
N GLY A 65 -7.37 11.95 1.72
CA GLY A 65 -8.39 12.94 2.09
C GLY A 65 -9.80 12.39 1.91
N LYS A 66 -10.54 13.00 1.00
CA LYS A 66 -11.96 12.72 0.77
C LYS A 66 -12.24 11.26 0.39
N TYR A 67 -11.34 10.65 -0.34
CA TYR A 67 -11.51 9.28 -0.86
C TYR A 67 -10.65 8.24 -0.15
N ARG A 68 -10.22 8.50 1.10
CA ARG A 68 -9.37 7.59 1.89
C ARG A 68 -9.92 6.16 1.94
N GLU A 69 -11.18 6.02 2.31
CA GLU A 69 -11.83 4.70 2.40
C GLU A 69 -11.91 4.01 1.04
N LYS A 70 -12.37 4.73 0.02
CA LYS A 70 -12.48 4.16 -1.34
C LYS A 70 -11.12 3.84 -1.96
N SER A 71 -10.10 4.62 -1.65
CA SER A 71 -8.71 4.30 -2.05
C SER A 71 -8.19 3.05 -1.35
N SER A 72 -8.48 2.88 -0.05
CA SER A 72 -8.11 1.66 0.69
C SER A 72 -8.82 0.43 0.12
N GLU A 73 -10.12 0.51 -0.17
CA GLU A 73 -10.90 -0.57 -0.81
C GLU A 73 -10.38 -0.88 -2.22
N MET A 74 -10.05 0.15 -3.00
CA MET A 74 -9.49 0.00 -4.35
C MET A 74 -8.15 -0.72 -4.33
N LEU A 75 -7.22 -0.31 -3.45
CA LEU A 75 -5.93 -0.96 -3.28
C LEU A 75 -6.09 -2.41 -2.82
N ALA A 76 -6.97 -2.67 -1.85
CA ALA A 76 -7.27 -4.02 -1.39
C ALA A 76 -7.80 -4.88 -2.54
N THR A 77 -8.78 -4.40 -3.32
CA THR A 77 -9.35 -5.10 -4.47
C THR A 77 -8.28 -5.45 -5.49
N ALA A 78 -7.40 -4.49 -5.80
CA ALA A 78 -6.38 -4.64 -6.83
C ALA A 78 -5.52 -5.88 -6.62
N ILE A 79 -5.11 -6.17 -5.37
CA ILE A 79 -4.23 -7.31 -5.09
C ILE A 79 -4.93 -8.56 -4.55
N HIS A 80 -6.03 -8.42 -3.81
CA HIS A 80 -6.70 -9.57 -3.21
C HIS A 80 -7.40 -10.48 -4.23
N CYS A 81 -7.76 -9.92 -5.39
CA CYS A 81 -8.33 -10.70 -6.49
C CYS A 81 -7.28 -11.22 -7.49
N MET A 82 -6.00 -10.83 -7.38
CA MET A 82 -4.92 -11.35 -8.22
C MET A 82 -4.58 -12.82 -7.93
N ARG A 83 -3.84 -13.41 -8.86
CA ARG A 83 -3.25 -14.73 -8.70
C ARG A 83 -1.99 -14.65 -7.83
N GLY A 84 -2.06 -15.23 -6.63
CA GLY A 84 -1.01 -15.18 -5.62
C GLY A 84 -1.59 -15.22 -4.21
N THR A 85 -0.74 -15.11 -3.20
CA THR A 85 -1.13 -15.01 -1.79
C THR A 85 -1.02 -13.55 -1.36
N PRO A 86 -2.13 -12.86 -1.04
CA PRO A 86 -2.07 -11.52 -0.48
C PRO A 86 -1.63 -11.57 0.99
N TYR A 87 -0.79 -10.60 1.35
CA TYR A 87 -0.34 -10.34 2.71
C TYR A 87 -0.88 -9.00 3.14
N ILE A 88 -1.56 -8.97 4.26
CA ILE A 88 -2.10 -7.77 4.89
C ILE A 88 -1.11 -7.32 5.96
N TYR A 89 -0.61 -6.10 5.85
CA TYR A 89 0.23 -5.49 6.86
C TYR A 89 -0.64 -4.82 7.91
N MET A 90 -0.31 -4.97 9.20
CA MET A 90 -1.09 -4.41 10.32
C MET A 90 -1.43 -2.93 10.08
N GLY A 91 -2.71 -2.57 10.22
CA GLY A 91 -3.20 -1.20 10.05
C GLY A 91 -3.66 -0.83 8.63
N GLU A 92 -3.30 -1.63 7.62
CA GLU A 92 -3.81 -1.43 6.27
C GLU A 92 -5.34 -1.69 6.21
N GLU A 93 -5.84 -2.63 7.00
CA GLU A 93 -7.24 -3.01 7.14
C GLU A 93 -8.13 -1.96 7.85
N ILE A 94 -7.53 -0.93 8.41
CA ILE A 94 -8.22 0.24 8.97
C ILE A 94 -7.82 1.54 8.28
N GLY A 95 -7.06 1.44 7.17
CA GLY A 95 -6.63 2.58 6.38
C GLY A 95 -5.68 3.52 7.11
N MET A 96 -4.70 2.99 7.86
CA MET A 96 -3.62 3.79 8.44
C MET A 96 -2.80 4.49 7.36
N MET A 97 -2.23 5.63 7.72
CA MET A 97 -1.51 6.54 6.84
C MET A 97 -0.14 6.90 7.43
N ASP A 98 0.68 7.54 6.60
CA ASP A 98 1.96 8.12 7.05
C ASP A 98 1.72 9.14 8.16
N PRO A 99 2.56 9.16 9.21
CA PRO A 99 2.39 10.06 10.34
C PRO A 99 2.59 11.52 9.94
N HIS A 100 1.93 12.43 10.66
CA HIS A 100 2.04 13.88 10.47
C HIS A 100 3.27 14.46 11.16
N TYR A 101 4.44 13.81 11.02
CA TYR A 101 5.68 14.32 11.57
C TYR A 101 6.08 15.64 10.92
N SER A 102 6.63 16.53 11.71
CA SER A 102 6.99 17.90 11.32
C SER A 102 8.49 18.15 11.23
N SER A 103 9.30 17.21 11.71
CA SER A 103 10.75 17.36 11.78
C SER A 103 11.46 16.02 11.57
N ILE A 104 12.70 16.07 11.08
CA ILE A 104 13.59 14.90 11.01
C ILE A 104 13.85 14.29 12.40
N HIS A 105 13.68 15.07 13.47
CA HIS A 105 13.86 14.60 14.84
C HIS A 105 12.72 13.66 15.32
N ASP A 106 11.59 13.67 14.64
CA ASP A 106 10.48 12.74 14.90
C ASP A 106 10.77 11.32 14.40
N TYR A 107 11.75 11.19 13.48
CA TYR A 107 12.20 9.91 12.95
C TYR A 107 13.32 9.31 13.80
N VAL A 108 13.30 8.00 13.99
CA VAL A 108 14.34 7.26 14.73
C VAL A 108 15.27 6.48 13.81
N ASP A 109 14.78 6.10 12.62
CA ASP A 109 15.51 5.31 11.65
C ASP A 109 16.76 6.04 11.14
N VAL A 110 17.89 5.37 11.26
CA VAL A 110 19.19 5.89 10.82
C VAL A 110 19.25 6.13 9.31
N GLU A 111 18.51 5.34 8.51
CA GLU A 111 18.44 5.53 7.05
C GLU A 111 17.82 6.89 6.70
N ALA A 112 16.71 7.25 7.36
CA ALA A 112 16.06 8.55 7.17
C ALA A 112 16.97 9.72 7.54
N LYS A 113 17.64 9.63 8.70
CA LYS A 113 18.58 10.65 9.18
C LYS A 113 19.79 10.83 8.26
N ASN A 114 20.36 9.72 7.80
CA ASN A 114 21.49 9.74 6.87
C ASN A 114 21.08 10.31 5.50
N ALA A 115 19.89 9.96 5.01
CA ALA A 115 19.37 10.51 3.77
C ALA A 115 19.17 12.02 3.86
N PHE A 116 18.57 12.51 4.95
CA PHE A 116 18.41 13.93 5.20
C PHE A 116 19.76 14.66 5.18
N ALA A 117 20.76 14.15 5.91
CA ALA A 117 22.10 14.72 5.93
C ALA A 117 22.77 14.75 4.55
N ALA A 118 22.62 13.65 3.78
CA ALA A 118 23.17 13.55 2.42
C ALA A 118 22.51 14.53 1.43
N LEU A 119 21.19 14.72 1.53
CA LEU A 119 20.47 15.71 0.72
C LEU A 119 20.94 17.13 1.02
N LYS A 120 21.15 17.47 2.29
CA LYS A 120 21.72 18.77 2.70
C LYS A 120 23.15 18.97 2.18
N GLN A 121 23.99 17.95 2.21
CA GLN A 121 25.34 18.01 1.64
C GLN A 121 25.33 18.26 0.12
N LYS A 122 24.26 17.85 -0.58
CA LYS A 122 24.03 18.17 -2.00
C LYS A 122 23.48 19.58 -2.23
N GLY A 123 23.31 20.39 -1.18
CA GLY A 123 22.82 21.78 -1.26
C GLY A 123 21.30 21.92 -1.27
N ILE A 124 20.56 20.85 -0.96
CA ILE A 124 19.10 20.88 -0.83
C ILE A 124 18.74 21.54 0.51
N SER A 125 17.72 22.41 0.52
CA SER A 125 17.26 23.08 1.74
C SER A 125 16.72 22.08 2.78
N ASP A 126 16.69 22.48 4.05
CA ASP A 126 16.17 21.62 5.13
C ASP A 126 14.72 21.23 4.90
N ASP A 127 13.89 22.17 4.47
CA ASP A 127 12.46 21.93 4.20
C ASP A 127 12.26 20.95 3.03
N GLU A 128 13.02 21.11 1.96
CA GLU A 128 12.93 20.24 0.79
C GLU A 128 13.50 18.84 1.10
N ALA A 129 14.63 18.76 1.78
CA ALA A 129 15.23 17.50 2.22
C ALA A 129 14.29 16.76 3.16
N PHE A 130 13.64 17.46 4.09
CA PHE A 130 12.64 16.88 4.98
C PHE A 130 11.40 16.40 4.21
N ALA A 131 10.89 17.20 3.28
CA ALA A 131 9.74 16.83 2.44
C ALA A 131 10.01 15.53 1.63
N ILE A 132 11.23 15.35 1.12
CA ILE A 132 11.64 14.11 0.44
C ILE A 132 11.66 12.94 1.43
N VAL A 133 12.35 13.10 2.57
CA VAL A 133 12.50 12.03 3.57
C VAL A 133 11.14 11.60 4.11
N LYS A 134 10.26 12.55 4.42
CA LYS A 134 8.92 12.31 4.93
C LYS A 134 8.10 11.37 4.05
N THR A 135 8.26 11.42 2.73
CA THR A 135 7.49 10.58 1.79
C THR A 135 8.09 9.18 1.56
N LYS A 136 9.29 8.90 2.09
CA LYS A 136 10.04 7.68 1.77
C LYS A 136 10.54 6.91 2.99
N ALA A 137 10.43 7.50 4.19
CA ALA A 137 10.98 6.91 5.41
C ALA A 137 10.23 5.63 5.83
N ARG A 138 11.00 4.64 6.28
CA ARG A 138 10.46 3.36 6.78
C ARG A 138 9.65 3.53 8.06
N ASP A 139 10.00 4.49 8.90
CA ASP A 139 9.30 4.78 10.15
C ASP A 139 7.82 5.12 9.94
N ASN A 140 7.43 5.55 8.74
CA ASN A 140 6.05 5.84 8.42
C ASN A 140 5.10 4.65 8.67
N SER A 141 5.55 3.44 8.38
CA SER A 141 4.76 2.21 8.61
C SER A 141 5.13 1.49 9.91
N ARG A 142 6.05 2.04 10.71
CA ARG A 142 6.48 1.46 12.00
C ARG A 142 5.86 2.14 13.21
N VAL A 143 4.95 3.10 12.97
CA VAL A 143 4.16 3.70 14.06
C VAL A 143 3.32 2.65 14.77
N PRO A 144 3.00 2.85 16.05
CA PRO A 144 2.11 1.96 16.79
C PRO A 144 0.81 1.71 16.05
N MET A 145 0.30 0.47 16.11
CA MET A 145 -1.07 0.16 15.68
C MET A 145 -2.06 1.01 16.46
N HIS A 146 -3.01 1.61 15.76
CA HIS A 146 -4.04 2.44 16.36
C HIS A 146 -5.21 1.58 16.84
N TRP A 147 -5.24 1.25 18.13
CA TRP A 147 -6.32 0.46 18.73
C TRP A 147 -7.51 1.32 19.14
N ASP A 148 -7.24 2.49 19.73
CA ASP A 148 -8.21 3.45 20.21
C ASP A 148 -7.72 4.90 20.03
N ASP A 149 -8.49 5.88 20.50
CA ASP A 149 -8.17 7.31 20.39
C ASP A 149 -7.29 7.86 21.53
N SER A 150 -6.80 6.99 22.42
CA SER A 150 -5.95 7.41 23.54
C SER A 150 -4.60 7.95 23.08
N LYS A 151 -3.88 8.62 23.98
CA LYS A 151 -2.62 9.31 23.71
C LYS A 151 -1.58 8.48 22.94
N PHE A 152 -1.52 7.18 23.23
CA PHE A 152 -0.60 6.24 22.57
C PHE A 152 -1.37 5.14 21.83
N ALA A 153 -2.56 5.50 21.36
CA ALA A 153 -3.38 4.67 20.47
C ALA A 153 -3.77 3.30 21.08
N GLY A 154 -3.90 3.19 22.42
CA GLY A 154 -4.14 1.90 23.07
C GLY A 154 -2.99 0.89 22.92
N PHE A 155 -1.90 1.29 22.28
CA PHE A 155 -0.74 0.44 22.04
C PHE A 155 0.13 0.28 23.30
N SER A 156 0.28 1.35 24.08
CA SER A 156 1.17 1.39 25.26
C SER A 156 0.69 2.43 26.28
N GLU A 157 0.95 2.16 27.56
CA GLU A 157 0.79 3.14 28.64
C GLU A 157 2.00 4.10 28.71
N SER A 158 3.15 3.69 28.20
CA SER A 158 4.38 4.46 28.15
C SER A 158 4.64 5.03 26.75
N LYS A 159 5.41 6.13 26.66
CA LYS A 159 5.76 6.76 25.38
C LYS A 159 6.47 5.75 24.47
N PRO A 160 5.88 5.39 23.32
CA PRO A 160 6.55 4.56 22.33
C PRO A 160 7.69 5.31 21.64
N TRP A 161 8.60 4.59 21.00
CA TRP A 161 9.75 5.19 20.28
C TRP A 161 9.32 6.01 19.06
N LEU A 162 8.24 5.62 18.37
CA LEU A 162 7.54 6.42 17.36
C LEU A 162 6.16 6.80 17.90
N LEU A 163 5.75 8.03 17.71
CA LEU A 163 4.45 8.49 18.18
C LEU A 163 3.38 8.24 17.12
N PRO A 164 2.21 7.72 17.54
CA PRO A 164 1.06 7.66 16.65
C PRO A 164 0.56 9.08 16.34
N THR A 165 -0.03 9.24 15.17
CA THR A 165 -0.77 10.43 14.74
C THR A 165 -2.07 9.97 14.10
N ASP A 166 -3.11 10.78 14.09
CA ASP A 166 -4.45 10.43 13.57
C ASP A 166 -5.21 9.33 14.31
N GLN A 167 -4.70 8.80 15.42
CA GLN A 167 -5.40 7.78 16.21
C GLN A 167 -6.76 8.26 16.72
N ASP A 168 -6.97 9.58 16.85
CA ASP A 168 -8.24 10.20 17.17
C ASP A 168 -9.30 10.01 16.08
N ARG A 169 -8.90 9.75 14.84
CA ARG A 169 -9.77 9.57 13.67
C ARG A 169 -9.73 8.17 13.09
N ILE A 170 -8.54 7.55 13.09
CA ILE A 170 -8.25 6.27 12.45
C ILE A 170 -7.77 5.30 13.53
N ASN A 171 -8.65 4.43 13.98
CA ASN A 171 -8.32 3.40 14.95
C ASN A 171 -9.30 2.21 14.84
N VAL A 172 -8.92 1.10 15.44
CA VAL A 172 -9.69 -0.17 15.37
C VAL A 172 -11.08 0.02 15.98
N GLU A 173 -11.20 0.70 17.13
CA GLU A 173 -12.49 0.88 17.79
C GLU A 173 -13.50 1.59 16.89
N LYS A 174 -13.11 2.71 16.26
CA LYS A 174 -13.97 3.43 15.31
C LYS A 174 -14.26 2.62 14.06
N GLU A 175 -13.24 1.98 13.52
CA GLU A 175 -13.40 1.18 12.30
C GLU A 175 -14.40 0.03 12.49
N LEU A 176 -14.41 -0.61 13.66
CA LEU A 176 -15.38 -1.67 13.99
C LEU A 176 -16.81 -1.16 14.17
N HIS A 177 -16.98 0.09 14.62
CA HIS A 177 -18.29 0.68 14.88
C HIS A 177 -18.93 1.33 13.65
N GLU A 178 -18.17 2.07 12.88
CA GLU A 178 -18.67 2.94 11.81
C GLU A 178 -17.87 2.88 10.51
N GLY A 179 -16.73 2.16 10.49
CA GLY A 179 -15.86 2.07 9.34
C GLY A 179 -16.28 1.02 8.31
N GLU A 180 -15.87 1.20 7.07
CA GLU A 180 -16.18 0.30 5.96
C GLU A 180 -14.96 -0.55 5.53
N ILE A 181 -13.72 -0.11 5.82
CA ILE A 181 -12.49 -0.71 5.29
C ILE A 181 -12.29 -2.12 5.86
N PHE A 182 -12.36 -2.30 7.18
CA PHE A 182 -12.20 -3.60 7.80
C PHE A 182 -13.25 -4.61 7.33
N ALA A 183 -14.51 -4.20 7.27
CA ALA A 183 -15.58 -5.03 6.74
C ALA A 183 -15.36 -5.39 5.27
N TYR A 184 -14.75 -4.49 4.50
CA TYR A 184 -14.39 -4.74 3.10
C TYR A 184 -13.29 -5.78 2.98
N TYR A 185 -12.21 -5.70 3.77
CA TYR A 185 -11.18 -6.73 3.85
C TYR A 185 -11.75 -8.10 4.23
N GLN A 186 -12.66 -8.16 5.19
CA GLN A 186 -13.35 -9.41 5.53
C GLN A 186 -14.13 -10.00 4.34
N LYS A 187 -14.82 -9.15 3.56
CA LYS A 187 -15.52 -9.58 2.33
C LYS A 187 -14.55 -10.13 1.29
N LEU A 188 -13.42 -9.46 1.05
CA LEU A 188 -12.40 -9.92 0.11
C LEU A 188 -11.76 -11.25 0.54
N ILE A 189 -11.45 -11.42 1.81
CA ILE A 189 -10.92 -12.67 2.36
C ILE A 189 -11.94 -13.80 2.23
N LYS A 190 -13.20 -13.53 2.55
CA LYS A 190 -14.30 -14.49 2.39
C LYS A 190 -14.49 -14.86 0.92
N LEU A 191 -14.54 -13.88 0.02
CA LEU A 191 -14.62 -14.10 -1.41
C LEU A 191 -13.48 -15.01 -1.89
N ARG A 192 -12.25 -14.71 -1.51
CA ARG A 192 -11.08 -15.51 -1.88
C ARG A 192 -11.13 -16.96 -1.38
N LYS A 193 -11.71 -17.19 -0.18
CA LYS A 193 -11.85 -18.53 0.39
C LYS A 193 -12.91 -19.39 -0.29
N HIS A 194 -13.92 -18.77 -0.88
CA HIS A 194 -15.10 -19.46 -1.43
C HIS A 194 -15.19 -19.41 -2.95
N GLU A 195 -14.47 -18.51 -3.61
CA GLU A 195 -14.50 -18.37 -5.06
C GLU A 195 -13.23 -18.98 -5.69
N GLN A 196 -13.40 -20.16 -6.29
CA GLN A 196 -12.33 -20.93 -6.90
C GLN A 196 -11.64 -20.17 -8.04
N LEU A 197 -12.36 -19.32 -8.77
CA LEU A 197 -11.76 -18.48 -9.81
C LEU A 197 -10.66 -17.55 -9.25
N ILE A 198 -10.79 -17.12 -7.98
CA ILE A 198 -9.78 -16.28 -7.34
C ILE A 198 -8.66 -17.11 -6.72
N SER A 199 -9.00 -18.24 -6.04
CA SER A 199 -7.97 -19.07 -5.40
C SER A 199 -7.11 -19.81 -6.41
N ASP A 200 -7.69 -20.41 -7.45
CA ASP A 200 -7.01 -21.36 -8.34
C ASP A 200 -6.93 -20.87 -9.80
N GLY A 201 -7.78 -19.91 -10.19
CA GLY A 201 -7.93 -19.49 -11.58
C GLY A 201 -6.68 -18.86 -12.17
N HIS A 202 -6.62 -18.90 -13.49
CA HIS A 202 -5.67 -18.14 -14.30
C HIS A 202 -5.98 -16.65 -14.25
N ILE A 203 -5.03 -15.84 -14.72
CA ILE A 203 -5.18 -14.39 -14.81
C ILE A 203 -4.83 -13.90 -16.20
N ARG A 204 -5.57 -12.92 -16.69
CA ARG A 204 -5.25 -12.16 -17.89
C ARG A 204 -5.50 -10.68 -17.66
N MET A 205 -4.49 -9.87 -17.91
CA MET A 205 -4.57 -8.43 -17.78
C MET A 205 -5.14 -7.81 -19.07
N PHE A 206 -6.00 -6.80 -18.94
CA PHE A 206 -6.54 -6.04 -20.06
C PHE A 206 -6.58 -4.55 -19.77
N LEU A 207 -6.97 -3.71 -20.74
CA LEU A 207 -6.83 -2.25 -20.66
C LEU A 207 -5.39 -1.83 -20.29
N LYS A 208 -4.40 -2.52 -20.86
CA LYS A 208 -2.98 -2.38 -20.45
C LYS A 208 -2.45 -0.95 -20.63
N ASP A 209 -2.98 -0.21 -21.59
CA ASP A 209 -2.57 1.15 -21.94
C ASP A 209 -3.52 2.24 -21.39
N ASP A 210 -4.54 1.86 -20.63
CA ASP A 210 -5.46 2.81 -20.01
C ASP A 210 -4.74 3.53 -18.84
N PRO A 211 -4.71 4.88 -18.80
CA PRO A 211 -3.94 5.62 -17.80
C PRO A 211 -4.61 5.73 -16.43
N GLN A 212 -5.81 5.21 -16.25
CA GLN A 212 -6.58 5.33 -15.00
C GLN A 212 -7.03 3.99 -14.43
N ILE A 213 -7.39 3.07 -15.31
CA ILE A 213 -8.00 1.79 -14.93
C ILE A 213 -6.96 0.68 -14.89
N PHE A 214 -6.90 -0.01 -13.75
CA PHE A 214 -6.17 -1.27 -13.63
C PHE A 214 -7.17 -2.41 -13.64
N ALA A 215 -7.09 -3.28 -14.67
CA ALA A 215 -8.11 -4.27 -14.93
C ALA A 215 -7.56 -5.63 -15.34
N TYR A 216 -8.21 -6.69 -14.85
CA TYR A 216 -7.87 -8.06 -15.20
C TYR A 216 -9.09 -8.99 -15.04
N GLU A 217 -8.99 -10.15 -15.66
CA GLU A 217 -9.96 -11.25 -15.45
C GLU A 217 -9.31 -12.43 -14.74
N ARG A 218 -10.12 -13.15 -13.99
CA ARG A 218 -9.80 -14.47 -13.44
C ARG A 218 -10.71 -15.49 -14.12
N PHE A 219 -10.16 -16.63 -14.52
CA PHE A 219 -10.86 -17.67 -15.25
C PHE A 219 -10.27 -19.06 -15.01
N LEU A 220 -11.09 -20.09 -15.18
CA LEU A 220 -10.66 -21.48 -15.31
C LEU A 220 -10.80 -21.89 -16.79
N LYS A 221 -9.90 -22.72 -17.29
CA LYS A 221 -9.82 -23.04 -18.74
C LYS A 221 -11.08 -23.67 -19.30
N ASP A 222 -11.74 -24.50 -18.48
CA ASP A 222 -12.88 -25.31 -18.91
C ASP A 222 -14.23 -24.75 -18.44
N GLU A 223 -14.25 -23.52 -17.93
CA GLU A 223 -15.45 -22.87 -17.42
C GLU A 223 -15.78 -21.58 -18.19
N ALA A 224 -17.06 -21.37 -18.47
CA ALA A 224 -17.54 -20.12 -19.06
C ALA A 224 -17.56 -18.95 -18.06
N LYS A 225 -17.64 -19.26 -16.75
CA LYS A 225 -17.65 -18.24 -15.68
C LYS A 225 -16.33 -17.53 -15.58
N LYS A 226 -16.37 -16.21 -15.43
CA LYS A 226 -15.20 -15.35 -15.23
C LYS A 226 -15.49 -14.31 -14.18
N ILE A 227 -14.45 -13.82 -13.53
CA ILE A 227 -14.48 -12.63 -12.69
C ILE A 227 -13.70 -11.54 -13.37
N LEU A 228 -14.33 -10.40 -13.57
CA LEU A 228 -13.69 -9.19 -14.08
C LEU A 228 -13.45 -8.24 -12.89
N VAL A 229 -12.23 -7.77 -12.79
CA VAL A 229 -11.81 -6.82 -11.74
C VAL A 229 -11.39 -5.52 -12.40
N PHE A 230 -12.00 -4.44 -11.93
CA PHE A 230 -11.69 -3.08 -12.37
C PHE A 230 -11.40 -2.22 -11.14
N THR A 231 -10.27 -1.56 -11.13
CA THR A 231 -9.91 -0.59 -10.10
C THR A 231 -9.50 0.73 -10.76
N ASN A 232 -10.10 1.83 -10.31
CA ASN A 232 -9.80 3.16 -10.80
C ASN A 232 -8.85 3.85 -9.83
N PHE A 233 -7.63 4.16 -10.27
CA PHE A 233 -6.61 4.83 -9.46
C PHE A 233 -6.76 6.36 -9.49
N TYR A 234 -7.54 6.90 -10.42
CA TYR A 234 -7.79 8.34 -10.55
C TYR A 234 -9.29 8.58 -10.67
N GLY A 235 -9.84 9.33 -9.71
CA GLY A 235 -11.25 9.68 -9.66
C GLY A 235 -11.65 10.81 -10.60
#